data_c5ee79343ded7db1359b0a1f1359fd0e
#
_entry.id   c5ee79343ded7db1359b0a1f1359fd0e
#
_cell.length_a   1.000
_cell.length_b   1.000
_cell.length_c   1.000
_cell.angle_alpha   90.00
_cell.angle_beta   90.00
_cell.angle_gamma   90.00
#
_symmetry.space_group_name_H-M   'P 1'
#
loop_
_entity.id
_entity.type
_entity.pdbx_description
1 polymer ?
#
loop_
_entity_poly.entity_id
_entity_poly.type
_entity_poly.pdbx_seq_one_letter_code
_entity_poly.pdbx_strand_id
1 'polypeptide(L)'
;MSLSSADFAAIWLTLKLASLTTAILLVIGTPIALWLSRSRSWLRGPIGAIVALPLVLPPTVIGFYLLLMMGPNGFLGQFTQWLGLGTLTFSFTGLVIGSVIYSMPFVVQPLQNAFSAIGTRPLEVAATLRANPWDTFFSVILPLARPGFVTAAILGFAHTVGEFGVVLMIGGNIPDKTRVVSVQIYDHVEAMEYAQAHWLAGTMLVFSFLVLLALYSSRKTRVGWS
;
A
#
# COMPACT_ATOMS: atom_id res chain seq x y z
N MET A 1 9.70 32.25 -0.66
CA MET A 1 9.56 31.19 -1.67
C MET A 1 8.45 30.29 -1.19
N SER A 2 7.41 30.08 -1.98
CA SER A 2 6.22 29.27 -1.66
C SER A 2 6.16 28.06 -2.58
N LEU A 3 5.51 27.00 -2.13
CA LEU A 3 5.19 25.86 -2.98
C LEU A 3 4.41 26.32 -4.21
N SER A 4 4.74 25.79 -5.38
CA SER A 4 4.06 26.09 -6.64
C SER A 4 2.71 25.36 -6.73
N SER A 5 1.86 25.77 -7.65
CA SER A 5 0.61 25.05 -7.94
C SER A 5 0.86 23.59 -8.35
N ALA A 6 1.97 23.33 -9.07
CA ALA A 6 2.37 21.98 -9.46
C ALA A 6 2.76 21.11 -8.24
N ASP A 7 3.41 21.71 -7.22
CA ASP A 7 3.75 21.01 -5.98
C ASP A 7 2.50 20.61 -5.19
N PHE A 8 1.51 21.51 -5.12
CA PHE A 8 0.21 21.20 -4.48
C PHE A 8 -0.54 20.10 -5.23
N ALA A 9 -0.52 20.12 -6.56
CA ALA A 9 -1.14 19.07 -7.38
C ALA A 9 -0.45 17.72 -7.15
N ALA A 10 0.88 17.69 -7.07
CA ALA A 10 1.64 16.48 -6.78
C ALA A 10 1.35 15.94 -5.37
N ILE A 11 1.27 16.82 -4.35
CA ILE A 11 0.88 16.44 -2.97
C ILE A 11 -0.52 15.82 -2.97
N TRP A 12 -1.49 16.49 -3.59
CA TRP A 12 -2.86 16.00 -3.66
C TRP A 12 -2.97 14.64 -4.35
N LEU A 13 -2.29 14.49 -5.49
CA LEU A 13 -2.25 13.24 -6.24
C LEU A 13 -1.65 12.09 -5.39
N THR A 14 -0.56 12.38 -4.68
CA THR A 14 0.10 11.42 -3.79
C THR A 14 -0.82 10.96 -2.66
N LEU A 15 -1.49 11.90 -1.99
CA LEU A 15 -2.44 11.58 -0.91
C LEU A 15 -3.63 10.77 -1.42
N LYS A 16 -4.17 11.14 -2.59
CA LYS A 16 -5.24 10.40 -3.25
C LYS A 16 -4.80 8.99 -3.62
N LEU A 17 -3.61 8.83 -4.21
CA LEU A 17 -3.04 7.54 -4.57
C LEU A 17 -2.85 6.67 -3.33
N ALA A 18 -2.18 7.19 -2.30
CA ALA A 18 -1.89 6.46 -1.07
C ALA A 18 -3.16 6.04 -0.32
N SER A 19 -4.16 6.93 -0.22
CA SER A 19 -5.43 6.63 0.43
C SER A 19 -6.19 5.52 -0.30
N LEU A 20 -6.31 5.63 -1.62
CA LEU A 20 -7.04 4.65 -2.43
C LEU A 20 -6.32 3.29 -2.43
N THR A 21 -4.99 3.28 -2.62
CA THR A 21 -4.16 2.07 -2.57
C THR A 21 -4.29 1.37 -1.22
N THR A 22 -4.20 2.12 -0.11
CA THR A 22 -4.33 1.57 1.24
C THR A 22 -5.72 0.98 1.47
N ALA A 23 -6.78 1.68 1.07
CA ALA A 23 -8.15 1.17 1.18
C ALA A 23 -8.33 -0.15 0.41
N ILE A 24 -7.87 -0.22 -0.83
CA ILE A 24 -7.91 -1.43 -1.65
C ILE A 24 -7.10 -2.55 -0.98
N LEU A 25 -5.88 -2.25 -0.51
CA LEU A 25 -5.02 -3.23 0.14
C LEU A 25 -5.61 -3.76 1.45
N LEU A 26 -6.30 -2.94 2.24
CA LEU A 26 -7.00 -3.42 3.44
C LEU A 26 -8.14 -4.39 3.08
N VAL A 27 -8.84 -4.14 1.97
CA VAL A 27 -9.93 -5.01 1.52
C VAL A 27 -9.40 -6.33 0.96
N ILE A 28 -8.47 -6.29 0.00
CA ILE A 28 -7.96 -7.50 -0.66
C ILE A 28 -6.88 -8.22 0.17
N GLY A 29 -6.08 -7.47 0.93
CA GLY A 29 -5.01 -8.00 1.78
C GLY A 29 -5.54 -8.73 3.01
N THR A 30 -6.71 -8.34 3.53
CA THR A 30 -7.33 -9.01 4.69
C THR A 30 -7.60 -10.49 4.45
N PRO A 31 -8.33 -10.91 3.40
CA PRO A 31 -8.54 -12.33 3.14
C PRO A 31 -7.23 -13.08 2.84
N ILE A 32 -6.29 -12.45 2.13
CA ILE A 32 -4.97 -13.04 1.86
C ILE A 32 -4.21 -13.28 3.17
N ALA A 33 -4.12 -12.27 4.03
CA ALA A 33 -3.44 -12.34 5.32
C ALA A 33 -4.09 -13.38 6.25
N LEU A 34 -5.43 -13.41 6.29
CA LEU A 34 -6.19 -14.37 7.09
C LEU A 34 -5.93 -15.79 6.61
N TRP A 35 -5.94 -16.02 5.31
CA TRP A 35 -5.65 -17.32 4.72
C TRP A 35 -4.19 -17.73 5.00
N LEU A 36 -3.22 -16.84 4.77
CA LEU A 36 -1.80 -17.11 5.05
C LEU A 36 -1.54 -17.42 6.54
N SER A 37 -2.27 -16.77 7.46
CA SER A 37 -2.10 -16.98 8.91
C SER A 37 -2.59 -18.35 9.38
N ARG A 38 -3.58 -18.95 8.69
CA ARG A 38 -4.31 -20.15 9.15
C ARG A 38 -4.16 -21.36 8.26
N SER A 39 -3.81 -21.18 7.00
CA SER A 39 -3.71 -22.26 6.03
C SER A 39 -2.57 -23.22 6.38
N ARG A 40 -2.86 -24.52 6.29
CA ARG A 40 -1.88 -25.62 6.32
C ARG A 40 -1.55 -26.14 4.93
N SER A 41 -2.09 -25.51 3.89
CA SER A 41 -1.84 -25.89 2.50
C SER A 41 -0.36 -25.69 2.12
N TRP A 42 0.14 -26.53 1.23
CA TRP A 42 1.47 -26.38 0.62
C TRP A 42 1.60 -25.06 -0.16
N LEU A 43 0.49 -24.49 -0.64
CA LEU A 43 0.46 -23.20 -1.33
C LEU A 43 0.78 -22.00 -0.43
N ARG A 44 0.78 -22.17 0.90
CA ARG A 44 1.10 -21.08 1.85
C ARG A 44 2.49 -20.51 1.61
N GLY A 45 3.48 -21.35 1.35
CA GLY A 45 4.86 -20.93 1.05
C GLY A 45 4.95 -20.11 -0.25
N PRO A 46 4.55 -20.65 -1.39
CA PRO A 46 4.56 -19.93 -2.67
C PRO A 46 3.78 -18.63 -2.66
N ILE A 47 2.56 -18.61 -2.13
CA ILE A 47 1.75 -17.38 -2.05
C ILE A 47 2.39 -16.36 -1.11
N GLY A 48 2.92 -16.80 0.03
CA GLY A 48 3.68 -15.93 0.94
C GLY A 48 4.91 -15.32 0.27
N ALA A 49 5.63 -16.10 -0.53
CA ALA A 49 6.78 -15.61 -1.31
C ALA A 49 6.36 -14.58 -2.38
N ILE A 50 5.26 -14.82 -3.09
CA ILE A 50 4.73 -13.86 -4.09
C ILE A 50 4.33 -12.54 -3.40
N VAL A 51 3.64 -12.61 -2.26
CA VAL A 51 3.26 -11.42 -1.49
C VAL A 51 4.48 -10.66 -0.99
N ALA A 52 5.55 -11.36 -0.59
CA ALA A 52 6.77 -10.75 -0.08
C ALA A 52 7.76 -10.30 -1.17
N LEU A 53 7.57 -10.72 -2.43
CA LEU A 53 8.47 -10.47 -3.55
C LEU A 53 8.83 -8.98 -3.71
N PRO A 54 7.89 -8.02 -3.55
CA PRO A 54 8.20 -6.59 -3.65
C PRO A 54 9.21 -6.07 -2.62
N LEU A 55 9.43 -6.76 -1.49
CA LEU A 55 10.43 -6.36 -0.49
C LEU A 55 11.88 -6.59 -0.96
N VAL A 56 12.07 -7.51 -1.89
CA VAL A 56 13.41 -7.96 -2.34
C VAL A 56 13.73 -7.40 -3.72
N LEU A 57 12.74 -7.30 -4.59
CA LEU A 57 12.94 -6.82 -5.95
C LEU A 57 13.15 -5.30 -5.98
N PRO A 58 14.11 -4.80 -6.77
CA PRO A 58 14.21 -3.37 -7.06
C PRO A 58 12.89 -2.82 -7.62
N PRO A 59 12.47 -1.62 -7.17
CA PRO A 59 11.23 -0.99 -7.66
C PRO A 59 11.16 -0.87 -9.18
N THR A 60 12.30 -0.60 -9.81
CA THR A 60 12.42 -0.49 -11.27
C THR A 60 12.14 -1.81 -11.99
N VAL A 61 12.51 -2.95 -11.40
CA VAL A 61 12.23 -4.28 -11.99
C VAL A 61 10.74 -4.55 -11.97
N ILE A 62 10.08 -4.31 -10.84
CA ILE A 62 8.62 -4.47 -10.73
C ILE A 62 7.91 -3.51 -11.68
N GLY A 63 8.31 -2.23 -11.67
CA GLY A 63 7.75 -1.21 -12.56
C GLY A 63 7.88 -1.58 -14.03
N PHE A 64 9.03 -2.10 -14.45
CA PHE A 64 9.26 -2.55 -15.81
C PHE A 64 8.32 -3.69 -16.23
N TYR A 65 8.22 -4.74 -15.44
CA TYR A 65 7.31 -5.85 -15.76
C TYR A 65 5.83 -5.43 -15.73
N LEU A 66 5.45 -4.56 -14.81
CA LEU A 66 4.09 -4.01 -14.78
C LEU A 66 3.83 -3.12 -16.00
N LEU A 67 4.80 -2.32 -16.43
CA LEU A 67 4.70 -1.52 -17.65
C LEU A 67 4.46 -2.40 -18.88
N LEU A 68 5.20 -3.52 -19.01
CA LEU A 68 4.99 -4.48 -20.09
C LEU A 68 3.62 -5.15 -20.02
N MET A 69 3.18 -5.58 -18.84
CA MET A 69 1.89 -6.26 -18.66
C MET A 69 0.70 -5.34 -18.89
N MET A 70 0.79 -4.06 -18.49
CA MET A 70 -0.27 -3.06 -18.64
C MET A 70 -0.22 -2.29 -19.96
N GLY A 71 0.87 -2.44 -20.71
CA GLY A 71 1.04 -1.83 -22.02
C GLY A 71 0.08 -2.40 -23.07
N PRO A 72 -0.05 -1.74 -24.24
CA PRO A 72 -1.02 -2.14 -25.28
C PRO A 72 -0.92 -3.60 -25.74
N ASN A 73 0.31 -4.15 -25.74
CA ASN A 73 0.61 -5.51 -26.16
C ASN A 73 0.65 -6.51 -24.97
N GLY A 74 0.52 -6.03 -23.73
CA GLY A 74 0.51 -6.84 -22.52
C GLY A 74 -0.88 -7.43 -22.24
N PHE A 75 -0.91 -8.51 -21.44
CA PHE A 75 -2.15 -9.21 -21.09
C PHE A 75 -3.21 -8.29 -20.45
N LEU A 76 -2.80 -7.48 -19.48
CA LEU A 76 -3.73 -6.56 -18.79
C LEU A 76 -4.16 -5.41 -19.72
N GLY A 77 -3.24 -4.91 -20.56
CA GLY A 77 -3.56 -3.84 -21.51
C GLY A 77 -4.53 -4.29 -22.58
N GLN A 78 -4.35 -5.49 -23.14
CA GLN A 78 -5.30 -6.07 -24.10
C GLN A 78 -6.67 -6.31 -23.47
N PHE A 79 -6.70 -6.82 -22.24
CA PHE A 79 -7.95 -7.05 -21.51
C PHE A 79 -8.73 -5.75 -21.27
N THR A 80 -8.05 -4.68 -20.84
CA THR A 80 -8.70 -3.38 -20.62
C THR A 80 -9.13 -2.70 -21.92
N GLN A 81 -8.39 -2.88 -23.01
CA GLN A 81 -8.81 -2.41 -24.34
C GLN A 81 -10.05 -3.15 -24.84
N TRP A 82 -10.11 -4.46 -24.65
CA TRP A 82 -11.30 -5.26 -24.97
C TRP A 82 -12.54 -4.81 -24.20
N LEU A 83 -12.38 -4.37 -22.94
CA LEU A 83 -13.46 -3.79 -22.13
C LEU A 83 -13.77 -2.31 -22.46
N GLY A 84 -13.07 -1.69 -23.42
CA GLY A 84 -13.25 -0.28 -23.76
C GLY A 84 -12.72 0.72 -22.72
N LEU A 85 -11.90 0.26 -21.73
CA LEU A 85 -11.37 1.08 -20.64
C LEU A 85 -10.07 1.84 -21.00
N GLY A 86 -9.53 1.67 -22.22
CA GLY A 86 -8.31 2.28 -22.66
C GLY A 86 -7.04 1.65 -22.08
N THR A 87 -5.91 2.38 -22.14
CA THR A 87 -4.60 1.92 -21.65
C THR A 87 -4.45 2.19 -20.15
N LEU A 88 -3.89 1.21 -19.42
CA LEU A 88 -3.56 1.36 -18.00
C LEU A 88 -2.26 2.14 -17.78
N THR A 89 -1.28 2.00 -18.69
CA THR A 89 -0.03 2.75 -18.61
C THR A 89 -0.28 4.24 -18.74
N PHE A 90 0.54 5.03 -18.04
CA PHE A 90 0.45 6.50 -18.02
C PHE A 90 -0.91 7.04 -17.56
N SER A 91 -1.57 6.29 -16.67
CA SER A 91 -2.86 6.66 -16.10
C SER A 91 -2.85 6.54 -14.57
N PHE A 92 -3.75 7.26 -13.90
CA PHE A 92 -3.92 7.16 -12.45
C PHE A 92 -4.33 5.73 -12.02
N THR A 93 -5.16 5.06 -12.80
CA THR A 93 -5.56 3.67 -12.55
C THR A 93 -4.36 2.73 -12.61
N GLY A 94 -3.46 2.92 -13.57
CA GLY A 94 -2.21 2.17 -13.64
C GLY A 94 -1.32 2.39 -12.42
N LEU A 95 -1.22 3.63 -11.93
CA LEU A 95 -0.51 3.93 -10.68
C LEU A 95 -1.12 3.17 -9.49
N VAL A 96 -2.44 3.17 -9.35
CA VAL A 96 -3.14 2.46 -8.27
C VAL A 96 -2.83 0.97 -8.33
N ILE A 97 -2.89 0.34 -9.50
CA ILE A 97 -2.58 -1.09 -9.66
C ILE A 97 -1.13 -1.39 -9.29
N GLY A 98 -0.19 -0.58 -9.79
CA GLY A 98 1.22 -0.72 -9.47
C GLY A 98 1.51 -0.57 -7.98
N SER A 99 0.97 0.47 -7.36
CA SER A 99 1.12 0.74 -5.94
C SER A 99 0.46 -0.34 -5.07
N VAL A 100 -0.68 -0.90 -5.47
CA VAL A 100 -1.32 -2.05 -4.78
C VAL A 100 -0.38 -3.26 -4.79
N ILE A 101 0.22 -3.60 -5.93
CA ILE A 101 1.13 -4.74 -6.04
C ILE A 101 2.40 -4.48 -5.22
N TYR A 102 2.99 -3.30 -5.34
CA TYR A 102 4.26 -2.97 -4.70
C TYR A 102 4.13 -2.77 -3.18
N SER A 103 3.03 -2.19 -2.71
CA SER A 103 2.78 -1.96 -1.29
C SER A 103 2.11 -3.15 -0.57
N MET A 104 1.79 -4.23 -1.30
CA MET A 104 1.07 -5.40 -0.75
C MET A 104 1.73 -5.99 0.52
N PRO A 105 3.05 -6.23 0.59
CA PRO A 105 3.66 -6.82 1.78
C PRO A 105 3.53 -5.94 3.03
N PHE A 106 3.50 -4.61 2.86
CA PHE A 106 3.39 -3.65 3.97
C PHE A 106 2.01 -3.65 4.64
N VAL A 107 1.01 -4.23 3.99
CA VAL A 107 -0.34 -4.42 4.55
C VAL A 107 -0.56 -5.87 4.95
N VAL A 108 -0.23 -6.82 4.08
CA VAL A 108 -0.51 -8.24 4.32
C VAL A 108 0.29 -8.79 5.50
N GLN A 109 1.59 -8.47 5.64
CA GLN A 109 2.41 -9.03 6.72
C GLN A 109 1.97 -8.56 8.12
N PRO A 110 1.71 -7.26 8.39
CA PRO A 110 1.17 -6.85 9.68
C PRO A 110 -0.19 -7.48 10.02
N LEU A 111 -1.08 -7.62 9.03
CA LEU A 111 -2.35 -8.30 9.22
C LEU A 111 -2.16 -9.79 9.50
N GLN A 112 -1.30 -10.48 8.76
CA GLN A 112 -0.97 -11.88 8.98
C GLN A 112 -0.42 -12.13 10.39
N ASN A 113 0.49 -11.27 10.86
CA ASN A 113 1.03 -11.33 12.21
C ASN A 113 -0.04 -11.11 13.27
N ALA A 114 -0.93 -10.13 13.07
CA ALA A 114 -2.05 -9.87 13.97
C ALA A 114 -3.02 -11.05 14.05
N PHE A 115 -3.38 -11.64 12.90
CA PHE A 115 -4.24 -12.82 12.87
C PHE A 115 -3.59 -14.06 13.49
N SER A 116 -2.29 -14.24 13.30
CA SER A 116 -1.55 -15.34 13.93
C SER A 116 -1.47 -15.20 15.46
N ALA A 117 -1.38 -13.96 15.95
CA ALA A 117 -1.31 -13.67 17.39
C ALA A 117 -2.62 -13.94 18.14
N ILE A 118 -3.78 -13.99 17.47
CA ILE A 118 -5.07 -14.32 18.09
C ILE A 118 -5.09 -15.76 18.63
N GLY A 119 -4.38 -16.69 17.97
CA GLY A 119 -4.38 -18.09 18.32
C GLY A 119 -5.70 -18.81 18.00
N THR A 120 -5.88 -20.02 18.54
CA THR A 120 -7.07 -20.86 18.27
C THR A 120 -8.17 -20.70 19.30
N ARG A 121 -7.84 -20.42 20.57
CA ARG A 121 -8.81 -20.38 21.68
C ARG A 121 -10.01 -19.47 21.45
N PRO A 122 -9.89 -18.20 21.03
CA PRO A 122 -11.06 -17.34 20.78
C PRO A 122 -11.98 -17.89 19.69
N LEU A 123 -11.43 -18.64 18.74
CA LEU A 123 -12.19 -19.22 17.64
C LEU A 123 -12.92 -20.49 18.07
N GLU A 124 -12.30 -21.30 18.93
CA GLU A 124 -12.91 -22.48 19.53
C GLU A 124 -14.11 -22.06 20.41
N VAL A 125 -13.97 -20.98 21.20
CA VAL A 125 -15.09 -20.41 21.96
C VAL A 125 -16.20 -19.94 21.04
N ALA A 126 -15.91 -19.21 19.95
CA ALA A 126 -16.92 -18.80 18.97
C ALA A 126 -17.64 -20.02 18.35
N ALA A 127 -16.89 -21.08 18.05
CA ALA A 127 -17.46 -22.32 17.51
C ALA A 127 -18.40 -23.02 18.51
N THR A 128 -18.07 -23.03 19.81
CA THR A 128 -18.96 -23.57 20.83
C THR A 128 -20.28 -22.80 20.95
N LEU A 129 -20.25 -21.52 20.66
CA LEU A 129 -21.42 -20.63 20.58
C LEU A 129 -22.17 -20.71 19.23
N ARG A 130 -21.77 -21.62 18.35
CA ARG A 130 -22.32 -21.80 16.99
C ARG A 130 -22.25 -20.54 16.11
N ALA A 131 -21.25 -19.65 16.36
CA ALA A 131 -21.04 -18.48 15.52
C ALA A 131 -20.68 -18.89 14.09
N ASN A 132 -21.32 -18.25 13.10
CA ASN A 132 -20.97 -18.47 11.72
C ASN A 132 -19.63 -17.79 11.35
N PRO A 133 -19.00 -18.10 10.19
CA PRO A 133 -17.70 -17.51 9.82
C PRO A 133 -17.68 -15.98 9.75
N TRP A 134 -18.76 -15.36 9.28
CA TRP A 134 -18.89 -13.92 9.21
C TRP A 134 -19.00 -13.28 10.59
N ASP A 135 -19.83 -13.87 11.45
CA ASP A 135 -19.96 -13.43 12.83
C ASP A 135 -18.65 -13.59 13.60
N THR A 136 -17.96 -14.74 13.45
CA THR A 136 -16.63 -14.95 14.02
C THR A 136 -15.63 -13.90 13.52
N PHE A 137 -15.67 -13.54 12.23
CA PHE A 137 -14.77 -12.53 11.69
C PHE A 137 -15.05 -11.15 12.30
N PHE A 138 -16.30 -10.66 12.25
CA PHE A 138 -16.62 -9.30 12.68
C PHE A 138 -16.67 -9.12 14.20
N SER A 139 -17.12 -10.17 14.95
CA SER A 139 -17.30 -10.06 16.39
C SER A 139 -16.07 -10.51 17.20
N VAL A 140 -15.16 -11.33 16.62
CA VAL A 140 -14.00 -11.86 17.33
C VAL A 140 -12.69 -11.45 16.67
N ILE A 141 -12.49 -11.81 15.39
CA ILE A 141 -11.19 -11.62 14.74
C ILE A 141 -10.87 -10.14 14.53
N LEU A 142 -11.79 -9.40 13.93
CA LEU A 142 -11.59 -7.98 13.59
C LEU A 142 -11.33 -7.11 14.83
N PRO A 143 -12.09 -7.22 15.93
CA PRO A 143 -11.80 -6.48 17.16
C PRO A 143 -10.44 -6.84 17.77
N LEU A 144 -10.07 -8.11 17.82
CA LEU A 144 -8.78 -8.56 18.36
C LEU A 144 -7.60 -8.18 17.45
N ALA A 145 -7.79 -8.19 16.13
CA ALA A 145 -6.79 -7.77 15.14
C ALA A 145 -6.72 -6.25 14.92
N ARG A 146 -7.58 -5.45 15.53
CA ARG A 146 -7.66 -4.00 15.31
C ARG A 146 -6.31 -3.28 15.34
N PRO A 147 -5.38 -3.55 16.28
CA PRO A 147 -4.05 -2.94 16.27
C PRO A 147 -3.24 -3.28 15.02
N GLY A 148 -3.42 -4.49 14.48
CA GLY A 148 -2.79 -4.92 13.23
C GLY A 148 -3.32 -4.16 12.01
N PHE A 149 -4.64 -3.92 11.95
CA PHE A 149 -5.25 -3.10 10.90
C PHE A 149 -4.75 -1.67 10.90
N VAL A 150 -4.62 -1.05 12.08
CA VAL A 150 -4.05 0.30 12.21
C VAL A 150 -2.60 0.31 11.73
N THR A 151 -1.79 -0.66 12.14
CA THR A 151 -0.40 -0.78 11.68
C THR A 151 -0.32 -0.97 10.17
N ALA A 152 -1.12 -1.87 9.61
CA ALA A 152 -1.17 -2.14 8.18
C ALA A 152 -1.59 -0.91 7.37
N ALA A 153 -2.62 -0.19 7.82
CA ALA A 153 -3.07 1.04 7.18
C ALA A 153 -1.97 2.11 7.15
N ILE A 154 -1.30 2.34 8.27
CA ILE A 154 -0.24 3.35 8.37
C ILE A 154 0.97 2.96 7.53
N LEU A 155 1.42 1.71 7.59
CA LEU A 155 2.57 1.24 6.83
C LEU A 155 2.29 1.23 5.31
N GLY A 156 1.12 0.75 4.89
CA GLY A 156 0.71 0.76 3.48
C GLY A 156 0.61 2.19 2.93
N PHE A 157 -0.01 3.09 3.69
CA PHE A 157 -0.12 4.50 3.32
C PHE A 157 1.25 5.18 3.23
N ALA A 158 2.09 5.06 4.27
CA ALA A 158 3.40 5.68 4.32
C ALA A 158 4.33 5.15 3.21
N HIS A 159 4.29 3.84 2.93
CA HIS A 159 5.05 3.24 1.84
C HIS A 159 4.63 3.83 0.49
N THR A 160 3.31 3.89 0.21
CA THR A 160 2.81 4.43 -1.06
C THR A 160 3.12 5.92 -1.22
N VAL A 161 3.11 6.71 -0.13
CA VAL A 161 3.51 8.12 -0.16
C VAL A 161 4.98 8.29 -0.58
N GLY A 162 5.86 7.40 -0.13
CA GLY A 162 7.29 7.43 -0.45
C GLY A 162 7.68 6.72 -1.76
N GLU A 163 6.72 6.16 -2.48
CA GLU A 163 6.97 5.36 -3.68
C GLU A 163 7.48 6.24 -4.84
N PHE A 164 8.58 5.81 -5.49
CA PHE A 164 9.20 6.54 -6.60
C PHE A 164 9.38 5.65 -7.84
N GLY A 165 10.16 4.58 -7.75
CA GLY A 165 10.61 3.83 -8.91
C GLY A 165 9.50 3.17 -9.73
N VAL A 166 8.53 2.52 -9.06
CA VAL A 166 7.38 1.88 -9.73
C VAL A 166 6.48 2.95 -10.35
N VAL A 167 6.19 4.02 -9.60
CA VAL A 167 5.32 5.11 -10.06
C VAL A 167 5.93 5.82 -11.29
N LEU A 168 7.23 6.09 -11.28
CA LEU A 168 7.92 6.73 -12.41
C LEU A 168 7.85 5.84 -13.66
N MET A 169 8.10 4.53 -13.51
CA MET A 169 8.09 3.58 -14.64
C MET A 169 6.70 3.44 -15.28
N ILE A 170 5.64 3.36 -14.48
CA ILE A 170 4.26 3.16 -14.96
C ILE A 170 3.59 4.47 -15.34
N GLY A 171 3.89 5.53 -14.58
CA GLY A 171 3.22 6.82 -14.69
C GLY A 171 3.81 7.76 -15.75
N GLY A 172 5.11 7.67 -16.04
CA GLY A 172 5.77 8.49 -17.06
C GLY A 172 5.83 9.98 -16.73
N ASN A 173 5.71 10.39 -15.47
CA ASN A 173 5.89 11.77 -15.00
C ASN A 173 4.99 12.82 -15.68
N ILE A 174 3.70 12.53 -15.86
CA ILE A 174 2.77 13.47 -16.51
C ILE A 174 2.21 14.45 -15.47
N PRO A 175 2.40 15.79 -15.63
CA PRO A 175 1.83 16.79 -14.74
C PRO A 175 0.31 16.60 -14.57
N ASP A 176 -0.18 16.86 -13.35
CA ASP A 176 -1.60 16.78 -12.94
C ASP A 176 -2.28 15.41 -13.14
N LYS A 177 -1.57 14.41 -13.70
CA LYS A 177 -2.13 13.10 -14.02
C LYS A 177 -1.45 11.95 -13.29
N THR A 178 -0.11 11.91 -13.30
CA THR A 178 0.67 10.80 -12.73
C THR A 178 1.88 11.25 -11.93
N ARG A 179 2.20 12.54 -11.92
CA ARG A 179 3.34 13.11 -11.19
C ARG A 179 3.03 13.18 -9.69
N VAL A 180 3.61 12.28 -8.91
CA VAL A 180 3.55 12.27 -7.45
C VAL A 180 4.67 13.08 -6.84
N VAL A 181 4.61 13.35 -5.52
CA VAL A 181 5.59 14.20 -4.80
C VAL A 181 7.02 13.68 -4.95
N SER A 182 7.26 12.38 -4.86
CA SER A 182 8.61 11.81 -5.00
C SER A 182 9.21 12.08 -6.38
N VAL A 183 8.39 12.05 -7.44
CA VAL A 183 8.78 12.39 -8.81
C VAL A 183 8.98 13.90 -8.95
N GLN A 184 8.12 14.72 -8.36
CA GLN A 184 8.25 16.19 -8.38
C GLN A 184 9.54 16.66 -7.68
N ILE A 185 9.91 16.04 -6.54
CA ILE A 185 11.20 16.30 -5.87
C ILE A 185 12.37 15.97 -6.81
N TYR A 186 12.30 14.83 -7.49
CA TYR A 186 13.32 14.41 -8.43
C TYR A 186 13.45 15.40 -9.61
N ASP A 187 12.34 15.86 -10.17
CA ASP A 187 12.32 16.86 -11.24
C ASP A 187 12.99 18.18 -10.81
N HIS A 188 12.69 18.69 -9.61
CA HIS A 188 13.34 19.89 -9.08
C HIS A 188 14.86 19.70 -8.90
N VAL A 189 15.30 18.49 -8.50
CA VAL A 189 16.73 18.19 -8.39
C VAL A 189 17.41 18.16 -9.76
N GLU A 190 16.78 17.53 -10.77
CA GLU A 190 17.31 17.50 -12.15
C GLU A 190 17.36 18.91 -12.77
N ALA A 191 16.38 19.75 -12.47
CA ALA A 191 16.34 21.15 -12.90
C ALA A 191 17.29 22.06 -12.10
N MET A 192 18.05 21.52 -11.14
CA MET A 192 18.91 22.28 -10.20
C MET A 192 18.14 23.32 -9.35
N GLU A 193 16.84 23.13 -9.19
CA GLU A 193 15.96 23.96 -8.36
C GLU A 193 15.98 23.49 -6.89
N TYR A 194 17.14 23.44 -6.29
CA TYR A 194 17.34 22.85 -4.95
C TYR A 194 16.51 23.52 -3.86
N ALA A 195 16.16 24.79 -4.00
CA ALA A 195 15.34 25.51 -3.02
C ALA A 195 13.90 24.92 -3.00
N GLN A 196 13.32 24.64 -4.16
CA GLN A 196 12.00 24.03 -4.31
C GLN A 196 12.02 22.58 -3.84
N ALA A 197 13.04 21.81 -4.26
CA ALA A 197 13.27 20.44 -3.80
C ALA A 197 13.34 20.37 -2.27
N HIS A 198 14.07 21.30 -1.64
CA HIS A 198 14.21 21.35 -0.18
C HIS A 198 12.88 21.59 0.54
N TRP A 199 12.07 22.55 0.06
CA TRP A 199 10.76 22.81 0.66
C TRP A 199 9.82 21.61 0.55
N LEU A 200 9.76 20.98 -0.62
CA LEU A 200 8.90 19.84 -0.86
C LEU A 200 9.37 18.60 -0.07
N ALA A 201 10.68 18.32 -0.09
CA ALA A 201 11.27 17.23 0.69
C ALA A 201 11.13 17.45 2.20
N GLY A 202 11.33 18.69 2.68
CA GLY A 202 11.13 19.06 4.08
C GLY A 202 9.68 18.84 4.54
N THR A 203 8.71 19.23 3.72
CA THR A 203 7.28 18.98 3.97
C THR A 203 7.02 17.48 4.09
N MET A 204 7.57 16.66 3.21
CA MET A 204 7.42 15.20 3.25
C MET A 204 8.09 14.57 4.47
N LEU A 205 9.27 15.09 4.87
CA LEU A 205 9.97 14.63 6.08
C LEU A 205 9.13 14.87 7.33
N VAL A 206 8.61 16.10 7.50
CA VAL A 206 7.74 16.46 8.63
C VAL A 206 6.47 15.61 8.62
N PHE A 207 5.82 15.46 7.48
CA PHE A 207 4.64 14.61 7.33
C PHE A 207 4.91 13.17 7.73
N SER A 208 5.98 12.56 7.21
CA SER A 208 6.36 11.18 7.52
C SER A 208 6.69 10.99 9.00
N PHE A 209 7.39 11.96 9.61
CA PHE A 209 7.67 11.95 11.04
C PHE A 209 6.39 11.99 11.87
N LEU A 210 5.43 12.85 11.53
CA LEU A 210 4.15 12.95 12.24
C LEU A 210 3.31 11.67 12.11
N VAL A 211 3.30 11.05 10.93
CA VAL A 211 2.62 9.76 10.71
C VAL A 211 3.24 8.66 11.59
N LEU A 212 4.56 8.57 11.62
CA LEU A 212 5.26 7.60 12.47
C LEU A 212 5.05 7.91 13.97
N LEU A 213 5.11 9.18 14.37
CA LEU A 213 4.87 9.59 15.74
C LEU A 213 3.46 9.19 16.20
N ALA A 214 2.44 9.39 15.37
CA ALA A 214 1.07 8.96 15.65
C ALA A 214 0.99 7.42 15.82
N LEU A 215 1.69 6.64 14.98
CA LEU A 215 1.76 5.19 15.10
C LEU A 215 2.38 4.75 16.42
N TYR A 216 3.53 5.31 16.77
CA TYR A 216 4.26 4.93 17.98
C TYR A 216 3.55 5.41 19.26
N SER A 217 2.90 6.57 19.23
CA SER A 217 2.13 7.10 20.37
C SER A 217 0.89 6.25 20.67
N SER A 218 0.20 5.76 19.65
CA SER A 218 -1.00 4.92 19.82
C SER A 218 -0.69 3.53 20.42
N ARG A 219 0.57 3.07 20.37
CA ARG A 219 1.01 1.82 21.01
C ARG A 219 1.21 1.95 22.54
N LYS A 220 1.55 3.12 23.06
CA LYS A 220 1.86 3.34 24.50
C LYS A 220 0.66 3.21 25.44
N THR A 221 -0.56 3.31 24.96
CA THR A 221 -1.78 3.31 25.80
C THR A 221 -2.23 1.91 26.25
N ARG A 222 -1.51 0.82 25.95
CA ARG A 222 -1.92 -0.55 26.32
C ARG A 222 -0.91 -1.38 27.12
N VAL A 223 0.18 -0.78 27.59
CA VAL A 223 1.04 -1.42 28.60
C VAL A 223 0.76 -0.75 29.96
N GLY A 224 -0.49 -0.89 30.41
CA GLY A 224 -0.84 -0.73 31.80
C GLY A 224 -0.55 -2.05 32.51
N TRP A 225 0.46 -2.05 33.30
CA TRP A 225 0.77 -3.14 34.22
C TRP A 225 -0.42 -3.33 35.18
N SER A 226 -1.00 -4.51 35.16
CA SER A 226 -1.80 -5.05 36.25
C SER A 226 -1.23 -6.41 36.63
#